data_632234c6bc6507e41609d4f3de028af0
#
_entry.id   632234c6bc6507e41609d4f3de028af0
#
_cell.length_a   1.000
_cell.length_b   1.000
_cell.length_c   1.000
_cell.angle_alpha   90.00
_cell.angle_beta   90.00
_cell.angle_gamma   90.00
#
_symmetry.space_group_name_H-M   'P 1'
#
loop_
_entity.id
_entity.type
_entity.pdbx_description
1 polymer ?
#
loop_
_entity_poly.entity_id
_entity_poly.type
_entity_poly.pdbx_seq_one_letter_code
_entity_poly.pdbx_strand_id
1 'polypeptide(L)'
;MNDKSSTVVPRSGGPVAPAEIDDLVAANLILADQGVLDGYGHVSMRHSGAANRYFLSRSKSPAIITAEDIMEYDLDSNPVDQQGRLMYIERYIHGEIYKARPDVNAIVHSHSPTVIPFSVTTVKLRPICHMSAFLKHDVPNFEIRDCDGMTDLLIRNAKHGAGLARTLGSNNVALMRGHGNACVGPNIMTAVYRAVYTEVNARLQAQAIALGGPITFLEPEECELITGRRDTNFQRPWAMWKSRIDTN
;
A
#
# COMPACT_ATOMS: atom_id res chain seq x y z
N MET A 1 9.56 -10.40 37.83
CA MET A 1 10.51 -9.33 37.43
C MET A 1 9.88 -8.63 36.27
N ASN A 2 9.36 -7.41 36.49
CA ASN A 2 8.73 -6.60 35.41
C ASN A 2 9.85 -5.98 34.58
N ASP A 3 10.09 -6.55 33.42
CA ASP A 3 10.90 -5.90 32.38
C ASP A 3 10.09 -4.73 31.80
N LYS A 4 10.29 -3.55 32.38
CA LYS A 4 9.89 -2.28 31.78
C LYS A 4 10.92 -1.97 30.69
N SER A 5 10.79 -2.59 29.53
CA SER A 5 11.43 -2.09 28.32
C SER A 5 10.97 -0.64 28.16
N SER A 6 11.83 0.30 28.52
CA SER A 6 11.61 1.72 28.23
C SER A 6 11.61 1.87 26.71
N THR A 7 10.44 1.93 26.11
CA THR A 7 10.30 2.29 24.70
C THR A 7 10.88 3.70 24.53
N VAL A 8 12.07 3.77 23.93
CA VAL A 8 12.71 5.05 23.59
C VAL A 8 11.83 5.68 22.53
N VAL A 9 11.22 6.83 22.84
CA VAL A 9 10.45 7.62 21.88
C VAL A 9 11.41 8.10 20.78
N PRO A 10 11.17 7.76 19.50
CA PRO A 10 12.05 8.19 18.42
C PRO A 10 12.03 9.72 18.27
N ARG A 11 13.14 10.29 17.80
CA ARG A 11 13.19 11.71 17.45
C ARG A 11 12.57 11.93 16.07
N SER A 12 11.91 13.09 15.89
CA SER A 12 11.39 13.52 14.59
C SER A 12 12.51 13.64 13.54
N GLY A 13 12.18 13.37 12.30
CA GLY A 13 13.03 13.63 11.13
C GLY A 13 13.10 15.11 10.76
N GLY A 14 12.30 15.95 11.41
CA GLY A 14 12.22 17.39 11.13
C GLY A 14 10.98 17.77 10.32
N PRO A 15 10.82 19.05 9.97
CA PRO A 15 9.67 19.50 9.19
C PRO A 15 9.77 19.04 7.73
N VAL A 16 8.61 18.79 7.12
CA VAL A 16 8.44 18.58 5.68
C VAL A 16 7.62 19.71 5.07
N ALA A 17 7.62 19.81 3.73
CA ALA A 17 6.77 20.78 3.05
C ALA A 17 5.28 20.44 3.33
N PRO A 18 4.42 21.42 3.66
CA PRO A 18 2.99 21.18 3.88
C PRO A 18 2.32 20.40 2.74
N ALA A 19 2.71 20.67 1.49
CA ALA A 19 2.20 19.97 0.32
C ALA A 19 2.44 18.44 0.35
N GLU A 20 3.47 17.95 1.05
CA GLU A 20 3.69 16.50 1.22
C GLU A 20 2.61 15.87 2.11
N ILE A 21 2.24 16.54 3.19
CA ILE A 21 1.15 16.11 4.08
C ILE A 21 -0.19 16.19 3.35
N ASP A 22 -0.43 17.28 2.60
CA ASP A 22 -1.63 17.45 1.80
C ASP A 22 -1.78 16.35 0.75
N ASP A 23 -0.68 15.95 0.09
CA ASP A 23 -0.69 14.84 -0.86
C ASP A 23 -0.95 13.48 -0.18
N LEU A 24 -0.46 13.27 1.05
CA LEU A 24 -0.78 12.06 1.83
C LEU A 24 -2.25 12.01 2.23
N VAL A 25 -2.83 13.13 2.63
CA VAL A 25 -4.28 13.26 2.90
C VAL A 25 -5.06 12.98 1.62
N ALA A 26 -4.71 13.66 0.52
CA ALA A 26 -5.35 13.46 -0.78
C ALA A 26 -5.30 12.00 -1.24
N ALA A 27 -4.18 11.30 -1.02
CA ALA A 27 -4.04 9.88 -1.36
C ALA A 27 -5.09 9.00 -0.66
N ASN A 28 -5.33 9.23 0.64
CA ASN A 28 -6.36 8.52 1.40
C ASN A 28 -7.76 8.80 0.84
N LEU A 29 -8.10 10.06 0.61
CA LEU A 29 -9.39 10.49 0.07
C LEU A 29 -9.63 9.96 -1.35
N ILE A 30 -8.61 10.04 -2.23
CA ILE A 30 -8.66 9.49 -3.59
C ILE A 30 -8.94 7.99 -3.57
N LEU A 31 -8.21 7.23 -2.76
CA LEU A 31 -8.37 5.77 -2.72
C LEU A 31 -9.74 5.37 -2.15
N ALA A 32 -10.30 6.16 -1.23
CA ALA A 32 -11.68 5.99 -0.76
C ALA A 32 -12.69 6.30 -1.88
N ASP A 33 -12.54 7.43 -2.62
CA ASP A 33 -13.38 7.79 -3.77
C ASP A 33 -13.33 6.72 -4.88
N GLN A 34 -12.15 6.13 -5.12
CA GLN A 34 -11.97 5.08 -6.13
C GLN A 34 -12.41 3.67 -5.67
N GLY A 35 -12.93 3.52 -4.44
CA GLY A 35 -13.41 2.25 -3.90
C GLY A 35 -12.30 1.22 -3.63
N VAL A 36 -11.05 1.67 -3.48
CA VAL A 36 -9.89 0.83 -3.10
C VAL A 36 -9.80 0.71 -1.59
N LEU A 37 -10.10 1.78 -0.87
CA LEU A 37 -10.22 1.82 0.59
C LEU A 37 -11.69 2.00 0.96
N ASP A 38 -12.08 1.41 2.09
CA ASP A 38 -13.39 1.60 2.71
C ASP A 38 -13.24 2.29 4.09
N GLY A 39 -13.88 1.78 5.12
CA GLY A 39 -13.63 2.20 6.51
C GLY A 39 -12.26 1.80 7.04
N TYR A 40 -11.57 0.92 6.34
CA TYR A 40 -10.28 0.33 6.68
C TYR A 40 -9.27 0.52 5.56
N GLY A 41 -8.02 0.03 5.81
CA GLY A 41 -6.88 0.28 4.94
C GLY A 41 -6.22 1.62 5.24
N HIS A 42 -5.04 1.84 4.71
CA HIS A 42 -4.24 3.02 5.06
C HIS A 42 -3.09 3.26 4.08
N VAL A 43 -2.66 4.50 4.02
CA VAL A 43 -1.57 4.97 3.14
C VAL A 43 -0.47 5.57 3.98
N SER A 44 0.78 5.28 3.64
CA SER A 44 1.95 5.92 4.23
C SER A 44 2.86 6.53 3.17
N MET A 45 3.69 7.47 3.61
CA MET A 45 4.72 8.09 2.81
C MET A 45 6.01 8.21 3.62
N ARG A 46 7.16 7.84 3.02
CA ARG A 46 8.47 8.04 3.65
C ARG A 46 8.75 9.52 3.81
N HIS A 47 9.35 9.91 4.92
CA HIS A 47 9.75 11.28 5.20
C HIS A 47 10.86 11.71 4.23
N SER A 48 10.66 12.83 3.51
CA SER A 48 11.58 13.29 2.46
C SER A 48 12.97 13.69 2.98
N GLY A 49 13.05 14.21 4.20
CA GLY A 49 14.31 14.62 4.85
C GLY A 49 14.95 13.55 5.73
N ALA A 50 14.26 12.44 6.03
CA ALA A 50 14.73 11.42 6.97
C ALA A 50 14.28 10.02 6.53
N ALA A 51 15.13 9.31 5.77
CA ALA A 51 14.80 8.01 5.18
C ALA A 51 14.42 6.91 6.20
N ASN A 52 14.77 7.10 7.47
CA ASN A 52 14.41 6.21 8.58
C ASN A 52 13.11 6.63 9.31
N ARG A 53 12.28 7.48 8.70
CA ARG A 53 10.98 7.93 9.18
C ARG A 53 9.92 7.79 8.09
N TYR A 54 8.66 7.68 8.50
CA TYR A 54 7.52 7.72 7.59
C TYR A 54 6.30 8.35 8.26
N PHE A 55 5.39 8.84 7.43
CA PHE A 55 4.10 9.38 7.85
C PHE A 55 2.98 8.37 7.57
N LEU A 56 2.08 8.25 8.52
CA LEU A 56 0.87 7.43 8.45
C LEU A 56 -0.19 8.09 9.34
N SER A 57 -1.45 8.07 8.96
CA SER A 57 -2.50 8.64 9.81
C SER A 57 -2.69 7.83 11.10
N ARG A 58 -3.32 8.46 12.10
CA ARG A 58 -3.90 7.71 13.22
C ARG A 58 -4.97 6.75 12.71
N SER A 59 -5.36 5.76 13.52
CA SER A 59 -6.44 4.83 13.19
C SER A 59 -7.77 5.58 13.03
N LYS A 60 -8.11 5.88 11.77
CA LYS A 60 -9.31 6.62 11.35
C LYS A 60 -9.65 6.21 9.92
N SER A 61 -10.94 6.27 9.54
CA SER A 61 -11.36 5.95 8.18
C SER A 61 -10.66 6.85 7.15
N PRO A 62 -10.09 6.28 6.08
CA PRO A 62 -9.38 7.04 5.04
C PRO A 62 -10.20 8.17 4.42
N ALA A 63 -11.51 8.00 4.29
CA ALA A 63 -12.40 8.98 3.67
C ALA A 63 -12.58 10.29 4.47
N ILE A 64 -12.11 10.36 5.72
CA ILE A 64 -12.29 11.51 6.61
C ILE A 64 -11.01 11.94 7.32
N ILE A 65 -9.85 11.59 6.75
CA ILE A 65 -8.54 11.98 7.28
C ILE A 65 -8.25 13.44 6.96
N THR A 66 -7.64 14.13 7.92
CA THR A 66 -7.12 15.49 7.79
C THR A 66 -5.63 15.54 8.11
N ALA A 67 -4.98 16.69 7.91
CA ALA A 67 -3.54 16.85 8.18
C ALA A 67 -3.20 16.60 9.68
N GLU A 68 -4.10 16.96 10.59
CA GLU A 68 -3.93 16.75 12.05
C GLU A 68 -3.95 15.27 12.44
N ASP A 69 -4.49 14.41 11.59
CA ASP A 69 -4.54 12.97 11.80
C ASP A 69 -3.21 12.29 11.44
N ILE A 70 -2.32 12.97 10.68
CA ILE A 70 -1.04 12.41 10.25
C ILE A 70 -0.07 12.36 11.42
N MET A 71 0.61 11.23 11.55
CA MET A 71 1.59 10.93 12.58
C MET A 71 2.92 10.52 11.94
N GLU A 72 4.01 10.88 12.56
CA GLU A 72 5.35 10.42 12.18
C GLU A 72 5.74 9.16 12.96
N TYR A 73 6.38 8.21 12.29
CA TYR A 73 6.86 6.95 12.85
C TYR A 73 8.33 6.69 12.47
N ASP A 74 9.04 5.94 13.32
CA ASP A 74 10.28 5.29 12.92
C ASP A 74 10.00 4.01 12.11
N LEU A 75 11.05 3.38 11.57
CA LEU A 75 10.88 2.14 10.81
C LEU A 75 10.53 0.92 11.68
N ASP A 76 10.67 0.99 13.01
CA ASP A 76 10.14 -0.01 13.93
C ASP A 76 8.66 0.21 14.25
N SER A 77 8.04 1.18 13.56
CA SER A 77 6.63 1.55 13.71
C SER A 77 6.28 2.12 15.08
N ASN A 78 7.26 2.73 15.77
CA ASN A 78 7.04 3.51 16.99
C ASN A 78 6.69 4.95 16.60
N PRO A 79 5.65 5.56 17.20
CA PRO A 79 5.28 6.94 16.92
C PRO A 79 6.29 7.91 17.54
N VAL A 80 6.61 8.99 16.82
CA VAL A 80 7.46 10.08 17.30
C VAL A 80 6.72 10.90 18.37
N ASP A 81 5.47 11.23 18.09
CA ASP A 81 4.60 11.98 19.00
C ASP A 81 3.16 11.45 18.90
N GLN A 82 2.81 10.51 19.76
CA GLN A 82 1.51 9.85 19.72
C GLN A 82 0.37 10.76 20.21
N GLN A 83 0.60 11.58 21.23
CA GLN A 83 -0.42 12.48 21.85
C GLN A 83 -1.77 11.79 22.13
N GLY A 84 -1.74 10.53 22.58
CA GLY A 84 -2.97 9.76 22.85
C GLY A 84 -3.76 9.31 21.63
N ARG A 85 -3.29 9.58 20.40
CA ARG A 85 -3.94 9.15 19.16
C ARG A 85 -3.85 7.63 18.99
N LEU A 86 -4.93 6.99 18.56
CA LEU A 86 -4.94 5.56 18.27
C LEU A 86 -4.12 5.28 17.00
N MET A 87 -3.26 4.27 17.06
CA MET A 87 -2.45 3.81 15.93
C MET A 87 -3.13 2.64 15.22
N TYR A 88 -2.89 2.50 13.90
CA TYR A 88 -3.23 1.25 13.22
C TYR A 88 -2.43 0.08 13.83
N ILE A 89 -3.12 -1.04 14.05
CA ILE A 89 -2.49 -2.30 14.47
C ILE A 89 -1.46 -2.73 13.41
N GLU A 90 -1.81 -2.57 12.14
CA GLU A 90 -1.06 -3.04 10.98
C GLU A 90 0.02 -2.06 10.46
N ARG A 91 0.40 -1.05 11.25
CA ARG A 91 1.49 -0.13 10.90
C ARG A 91 2.82 -0.82 10.58
N TYR A 92 3.02 -2.06 11.06
CA TYR A 92 4.18 -2.90 10.77
C TYR A 92 4.28 -3.32 9.29
N ILE A 93 3.19 -3.30 8.52
CA ILE A 93 3.22 -3.44 7.06
C ILE A 93 4.18 -2.39 6.48
N HIS A 94 3.98 -1.12 6.89
CA HIS A 94 4.74 0.02 6.37
C HIS A 94 6.19 -0.01 6.84
N GLY A 95 6.43 -0.08 8.14
CA GLY A 95 7.77 -0.05 8.71
C GLY A 95 8.68 -1.14 8.12
N GLU A 96 8.21 -2.38 8.06
CA GLU A 96 9.00 -3.51 7.59
C GLU A 96 9.23 -3.49 6.06
N ILE A 97 8.27 -3.03 5.27
CA ILE A 97 8.47 -2.82 3.83
C ILE A 97 9.50 -1.70 3.61
N TYR A 98 9.41 -0.57 4.33
CA TYR A 98 10.40 0.50 4.22
C TYR A 98 11.82 0.07 4.60
N LYS A 99 11.98 -0.80 5.61
CA LYS A 99 13.28 -1.39 5.96
C LYS A 99 13.86 -2.23 4.83
N ALA A 100 13.03 -3.10 4.24
CA ALA A 100 13.44 -4.03 3.21
C ALA A 100 13.66 -3.36 1.83
N ARG A 101 12.99 -2.22 1.56
CA ARG A 101 12.90 -1.56 0.26
C ARG A 101 13.23 -0.06 0.36
N PRO A 102 14.53 0.33 0.33
CA PRO A 102 14.93 1.74 0.35
C PRO A 102 14.45 2.55 -0.86
N ASP A 103 14.13 1.89 -1.96
CA ASP A 103 13.57 2.47 -3.19
C ASP A 103 12.06 2.80 -3.07
N VAL A 104 11.39 2.28 -2.04
CA VAL A 104 9.96 2.53 -1.79
C VAL A 104 9.81 3.77 -0.92
N ASN A 105 9.01 4.75 -1.41
CA ASN A 105 8.70 5.97 -0.68
C ASN A 105 7.21 6.15 -0.37
N ALA A 106 6.34 5.27 -0.88
CA ALA A 106 4.92 5.25 -0.49
C ALA A 106 4.36 3.82 -0.53
N ILE A 107 3.43 3.55 0.38
CA ILE A 107 2.80 2.23 0.55
C ILE A 107 1.29 2.44 0.74
N VAL A 108 0.49 1.64 0.03
CA VAL A 108 -0.95 1.51 0.21
C VAL A 108 -1.24 0.09 0.68
N HIS A 109 -1.90 -0.06 1.81
CA HIS A 109 -2.54 -1.30 2.22
C HIS A 109 -4.05 -1.16 2.07
N SER A 110 -4.69 -2.12 1.38
CA SER A 110 -6.13 -2.09 1.11
C SER A 110 -6.77 -3.45 1.22
N HIS A 111 -8.08 -3.45 1.49
CA HIS A 111 -8.96 -4.62 1.46
C HIS A 111 -9.76 -4.67 0.15
N SER A 112 -9.09 -4.36 -0.96
CA SER A 112 -9.67 -4.30 -2.32
C SER A 112 -10.56 -5.52 -2.62
N PRO A 113 -11.88 -5.36 -2.78
CA PRO A 113 -12.81 -6.49 -2.78
C PRO A 113 -12.65 -7.41 -3.98
N THR A 114 -12.23 -6.89 -5.13
CA THR A 114 -11.99 -7.73 -6.33
C THR A 114 -10.61 -8.41 -6.30
N VAL A 115 -9.66 -7.88 -5.53
CA VAL A 115 -8.32 -8.46 -5.37
C VAL A 115 -8.32 -9.65 -4.41
N ILE A 116 -9.08 -9.56 -3.32
CA ILE A 116 -9.12 -10.59 -2.27
C ILE A 116 -9.40 -12.01 -2.83
N PRO A 117 -10.34 -12.24 -3.78
CA PRO A 117 -10.59 -13.56 -4.34
C PRO A 117 -9.35 -14.23 -4.94
N PHE A 118 -8.43 -13.46 -5.54
CA PHE A 118 -7.17 -13.98 -6.07
C PHE A 118 -6.20 -14.44 -4.99
N SER A 119 -6.35 -13.93 -3.76
CA SER A 119 -5.52 -14.34 -2.62
C SER A 119 -5.93 -15.66 -1.99
N VAL A 120 -7.15 -16.15 -2.26
CA VAL A 120 -7.74 -17.36 -1.64
C VAL A 120 -8.04 -18.46 -2.66
N THR A 121 -7.70 -18.27 -3.92
CA THR A 121 -7.87 -19.24 -5.00
C THR A 121 -6.52 -19.60 -5.62
N THR A 122 -6.51 -20.61 -6.48
CA THR A 122 -5.32 -20.97 -7.27
C THR A 122 -5.13 -20.09 -8.50
N VAL A 123 -6.12 -19.25 -8.82
CA VAL A 123 -6.04 -18.31 -9.94
C VAL A 123 -5.08 -17.18 -9.58
N LYS A 124 -4.06 -17.00 -10.40
CA LYS A 124 -3.05 -15.96 -10.18
C LYS A 124 -3.55 -14.61 -10.70
N LEU A 125 -3.34 -13.54 -9.94
CA LEU A 125 -3.52 -12.18 -10.42
C LEU A 125 -2.35 -11.83 -11.35
N ARG A 126 -2.66 -11.48 -12.61
CA ARG A 126 -1.70 -11.17 -13.67
C ARG A 126 -2.13 -9.92 -14.45
N PRO A 127 -1.21 -9.19 -15.10
CA PRO A 127 -1.57 -8.02 -15.88
C PRO A 127 -2.34 -8.43 -17.16
N ILE A 128 -3.51 -7.84 -17.37
CA ILE A 128 -4.31 -8.05 -18.60
C ILE A 128 -4.60 -6.77 -19.37
N CYS A 129 -4.18 -5.61 -18.85
CA CYS A 129 -4.38 -4.33 -19.53
C CYS A 129 -3.14 -3.44 -19.39
N HIS A 130 -2.98 -2.51 -20.33
CA HIS A 130 -1.83 -1.61 -20.42
C HIS A 130 -1.52 -0.89 -19.09
N MET A 131 -2.55 -0.36 -18.39
CA MET A 131 -2.36 0.39 -17.14
C MET A 131 -1.85 -0.47 -15.97
N SER A 132 -1.98 -1.79 -16.07
CA SER A 132 -1.54 -2.73 -15.02
C SER A 132 -0.20 -3.40 -15.32
N ALA A 133 0.52 -2.98 -16.35
CA ALA A 133 1.82 -3.53 -16.73
C ALA A 133 2.87 -3.51 -15.58
N PHE A 134 2.69 -2.63 -14.58
CA PHE A 134 3.55 -2.61 -13.37
C PHE A 134 3.46 -3.89 -12.53
N LEU A 135 2.47 -4.74 -12.73
CA LEU A 135 2.36 -6.06 -12.08
C LEU A 135 3.41 -7.04 -12.63
N LYS A 136 3.84 -6.88 -13.87
CA LYS A 136 4.89 -7.62 -14.62
C LYS A 136 4.57 -9.10 -14.84
N HIS A 137 4.23 -9.84 -13.80
CA HIS A 137 3.98 -11.28 -13.79
C HIS A 137 2.97 -11.65 -12.69
N ASP A 138 2.91 -12.91 -12.30
CA ASP A 138 2.07 -13.38 -11.19
C ASP A 138 2.35 -12.58 -9.92
N VAL A 139 1.31 -11.96 -9.35
CA VAL A 139 1.42 -11.23 -8.10
C VAL A 139 1.64 -12.23 -6.94
N PRO A 140 2.69 -12.08 -6.13
CA PRO A 140 2.95 -12.98 -5.02
C PRO A 140 1.88 -12.86 -3.93
N ASN A 141 1.62 -13.97 -3.23
CA ASN A 141 0.61 -14.07 -2.19
C ASN A 141 1.25 -14.43 -0.84
N PHE A 142 1.14 -13.55 0.13
CA PHE A 142 1.64 -13.74 1.48
C PHE A 142 0.71 -14.64 2.28
N GLU A 143 1.27 -15.70 2.85
CA GLU A 143 0.60 -16.62 3.77
C GLU A 143 1.10 -16.37 5.20
N ILE A 144 0.28 -15.71 6.01
CA ILE A 144 0.68 -15.36 7.38
C ILE A 144 0.90 -16.58 8.29
N ARG A 145 0.27 -17.72 7.97
CA ARG A 145 0.46 -18.97 8.71
C ARG A 145 1.90 -19.48 8.68
N ASP A 146 2.66 -19.11 7.65
CA ASP A 146 4.10 -19.45 7.55
C ASP A 146 4.94 -18.71 8.60
N CYS A 147 4.40 -17.66 9.21
CA CYS A 147 5.06 -16.91 10.27
C CYS A 147 4.75 -17.50 11.67
N ASP A 148 3.47 -17.65 12.02
CA ASP A 148 3.03 -17.97 13.37
C ASP A 148 1.87 -19.00 13.44
N GLY A 149 1.67 -19.80 12.37
CA GLY A 149 0.56 -20.73 12.29
C GLY A 149 -0.80 -20.03 12.19
N MET A 150 -1.81 -20.53 12.87
CA MET A 150 -3.15 -19.93 12.81
C MET A 150 -3.18 -18.60 13.54
N THR A 151 -3.59 -17.53 12.84
CA THR A 151 -3.69 -16.17 13.34
C THR A 151 -5.06 -15.58 13.01
N ASP A 152 -5.31 -14.34 13.41
CA ASP A 152 -6.48 -13.54 13.01
C ASP A 152 -6.27 -12.80 11.68
N LEU A 153 -5.25 -13.14 10.91
CA LEU A 153 -4.83 -12.58 9.63
C LEU A 153 -4.24 -11.15 9.69
N LEU A 154 -4.23 -10.47 10.85
CA LEU A 154 -3.71 -9.12 10.98
C LEU A 154 -2.18 -9.10 11.15
N ILE A 155 -1.53 -8.13 10.54
CA ILE A 155 -0.09 -7.86 10.70
C ILE A 155 0.14 -7.11 12.02
N ARG A 156 0.30 -7.86 13.11
CA ARG A 156 0.35 -7.30 14.47
C ARG A 156 1.74 -6.96 15.00
N ASN A 157 2.78 -7.36 14.31
CA ASN A 157 4.16 -7.22 14.77
C ASN A 157 5.17 -7.18 13.61
N ALA A 158 6.42 -6.87 13.94
CA ALA A 158 7.52 -6.79 12.97
C ALA A 158 7.78 -8.12 12.24
N LYS A 159 7.61 -9.28 12.90
CA LYS A 159 7.81 -10.61 12.29
C LYS A 159 6.83 -10.83 11.13
N HIS A 160 5.54 -10.52 11.33
CA HIS A 160 4.52 -10.59 10.29
C HIS A 160 4.82 -9.62 9.15
N GLY A 161 5.12 -8.34 9.46
CA GLY A 161 5.47 -7.33 8.47
C GLY A 161 6.69 -7.71 7.64
N ALA A 162 7.74 -8.24 8.29
CA ALA A 162 8.93 -8.74 7.60
C ALA A 162 8.63 -9.95 6.70
N GLY A 163 7.69 -10.82 7.08
CA GLY A 163 7.18 -11.90 6.24
C GLY A 163 6.54 -11.36 4.96
N LEU A 164 5.65 -10.40 5.09
CA LEU A 164 5.02 -9.73 3.95
C LEU A 164 6.06 -9.02 3.07
N ALA A 165 7.02 -8.31 3.67
CA ALA A 165 8.09 -7.63 2.94
C ALA A 165 8.96 -8.60 2.13
N ARG A 166 9.26 -9.78 2.66
CA ARG A 166 9.98 -10.85 1.92
C ARG A 166 9.14 -11.38 0.76
N THR A 167 7.84 -11.60 0.95
CA THR A 167 6.92 -12.04 -0.11
C THR A 167 6.80 -10.97 -1.21
N LEU A 168 6.71 -9.70 -0.84
CA LEU A 168 6.72 -8.59 -1.79
C LEU A 168 8.01 -8.60 -2.64
N GLY A 169 9.18 -8.83 -2.02
CA GLY A 169 10.46 -8.84 -2.71
C GLY A 169 10.67 -7.57 -3.54
N SER A 170 11.02 -7.72 -4.81
CA SER A 170 11.16 -6.61 -5.78
C SER A 170 9.86 -6.23 -6.49
N ASN A 171 8.74 -6.89 -6.17
CA ASN A 171 7.46 -6.63 -6.82
C ASN A 171 6.86 -5.30 -6.35
N ASN A 172 5.87 -4.82 -7.10
CA ASN A 172 5.14 -3.59 -6.80
C ASN A 172 3.87 -3.86 -5.97
N VAL A 173 3.41 -5.11 -5.93
CA VAL A 173 2.22 -5.55 -5.22
C VAL A 173 2.46 -6.92 -4.61
N ALA A 174 1.94 -7.15 -3.41
CA ALA A 174 1.80 -8.47 -2.81
C ALA A 174 0.38 -8.64 -2.28
N LEU A 175 -0.24 -9.78 -2.56
CA LEU A 175 -1.51 -10.17 -1.96
C LEU A 175 -1.27 -10.64 -0.53
N MET A 176 -2.30 -10.56 0.30
CA MET A 176 -2.34 -11.09 1.66
C MET A 176 -3.53 -12.03 1.73
N ARG A 177 -3.29 -13.33 1.93
CA ARG A 177 -4.33 -14.37 1.86
C ARG A 177 -5.55 -14.05 2.73
N GLY A 178 -6.72 -13.93 2.08
CA GLY A 178 -8.01 -13.69 2.74
C GLY A 178 -8.12 -12.34 3.47
N HIS A 179 -7.24 -11.38 3.13
CA HIS A 179 -7.17 -10.09 3.82
C HIS A 179 -7.23 -8.92 2.82
N GLY A 180 -6.25 -8.82 1.94
CA GLY A 180 -6.13 -7.70 1.01
C GLY A 180 -4.82 -7.72 0.25
N ASN A 181 -4.20 -6.55 0.10
CA ASN A 181 -2.91 -6.40 -0.57
C ASN A 181 -2.09 -5.23 -0.01
N ALA A 182 -0.80 -5.21 -0.36
CA ALA A 182 0.09 -4.08 -0.21
C ALA A 182 0.62 -3.66 -1.59
N CYS A 183 0.45 -2.39 -1.95
CA CYS A 183 0.99 -1.76 -3.16
C CYS A 183 2.06 -0.76 -2.78
N VAL A 184 3.18 -0.73 -3.52
CA VAL A 184 4.31 0.17 -3.21
C VAL A 184 4.67 1.05 -4.41
N GLY A 185 5.24 2.21 -4.13
CA GLY A 185 5.70 3.14 -5.17
C GLY A 185 6.91 3.98 -4.75
N PRO A 186 7.67 4.50 -5.73
CA PRO A 186 8.77 5.43 -5.49
C PRO A 186 8.29 6.83 -5.07
N ASN A 187 7.00 7.08 -5.13
CA ASN A 187 6.30 8.29 -4.64
C ASN A 187 4.82 7.99 -4.44
N ILE A 188 4.12 8.93 -3.80
CA ILE A 188 2.71 8.77 -3.42
C ILE A 188 1.78 8.60 -4.64
N MET A 189 1.97 9.39 -5.70
CA MET A 189 1.15 9.32 -6.92
C MET A 189 1.26 7.94 -7.58
N THR A 190 2.48 7.39 -7.65
CA THR A 190 2.72 6.05 -8.21
C THR A 190 2.10 4.95 -7.35
N ALA A 191 2.18 5.05 -6.02
CA ALA A 191 1.57 4.06 -5.13
C ALA A 191 0.05 4.06 -5.25
N VAL A 192 -0.59 5.24 -5.28
CA VAL A 192 -2.04 5.39 -5.50
C VAL A 192 -2.45 4.86 -6.87
N TYR A 193 -1.73 5.22 -7.93
CA TYR A 193 -1.98 4.68 -9.27
C TYR A 193 -1.96 3.14 -9.29
N ARG A 194 -0.92 2.54 -8.70
CA ARG A 194 -0.79 1.09 -8.62
C ARG A 194 -1.93 0.44 -7.84
N ALA A 195 -2.34 1.04 -6.73
CA ALA A 195 -3.45 0.52 -5.92
C ALA A 195 -4.78 0.55 -6.70
N VAL A 196 -5.12 1.68 -7.34
CA VAL A 196 -6.32 1.82 -8.17
C VAL A 196 -6.30 0.82 -9.32
N TYR A 197 -5.20 0.74 -10.08
CA TYR A 197 -5.15 -0.15 -11.23
C TYR A 197 -4.91 -1.62 -10.88
N THR A 198 -4.50 -1.96 -9.68
CA THR A 198 -4.54 -3.34 -9.17
C THR A 198 -6.00 -3.79 -9.01
N GLU A 199 -6.86 -2.97 -8.40
CA GLU A 199 -8.31 -3.24 -8.28
C GLU A 199 -8.99 -3.31 -9.64
N VAL A 200 -8.70 -2.36 -10.54
CA VAL A 200 -9.24 -2.36 -11.91
C VAL A 200 -8.83 -3.62 -12.68
N ASN A 201 -7.54 -4.00 -12.62
CA ASN A 201 -7.02 -5.19 -13.28
C ASN A 201 -7.67 -6.47 -12.74
N ALA A 202 -7.81 -6.59 -11.43
CA ALA A 202 -8.44 -7.75 -10.79
C ALA A 202 -9.90 -7.90 -11.25
N ARG A 203 -10.65 -6.80 -11.31
CA ARG A 203 -12.02 -6.78 -11.80
C ARG A 203 -12.10 -7.19 -13.29
N LEU A 204 -11.23 -6.65 -14.15
CA LEU A 204 -11.17 -7.00 -15.56
C LEU A 204 -10.78 -8.48 -15.75
N GLN A 205 -9.81 -8.97 -15.00
CA GLN A 205 -9.40 -10.38 -15.07
C GLN A 205 -10.54 -11.32 -14.63
N ALA A 206 -11.25 -10.99 -13.54
CA ALA A 206 -12.42 -11.75 -13.12
C ALA A 206 -13.52 -11.78 -14.19
N GLN A 207 -13.76 -10.66 -14.89
CA GLN A 207 -14.70 -10.60 -16.02
C GLN A 207 -14.20 -11.45 -17.19
N ALA A 208 -12.92 -11.39 -17.53
CA ALA A 208 -12.35 -12.21 -18.61
C ALA A 208 -12.48 -13.71 -18.31
N ILE A 209 -12.28 -14.12 -17.06
CA ILE A 209 -12.50 -15.50 -16.60
C ILE A 209 -13.98 -15.89 -16.80
N ALA A 210 -14.92 -15.02 -16.44
CA ALA A 210 -16.35 -15.25 -16.58
C ALA A 210 -16.83 -15.35 -18.04
N LEU A 211 -16.16 -14.69 -18.98
CA LEU A 211 -16.43 -14.80 -20.42
C LEU A 211 -16.06 -16.19 -20.97
N GLY A 212 -15.16 -16.91 -20.31
CA GLY A 212 -14.66 -18.22 -20.76
C GLY A 212 -13.61 -18.12 -21.87
N GLY A 213 -12.98 -19.27 -22.17
CA GLY A 213 -11.89 -19.34 -23.14
C GLY A 213 -10.52 -18.97 -22.56
N PRO A 214 -9.45 -19.07 -23.36
CA PRO A 214 -8.09 -18.72 -22.94
C PRO A 214 -7.94 -17.21 -22.78
N ILE A 215 -7.22 -16.79 -21.72
CA ILE A 215 -6.87 -15.38 -21.48
C ILE A 215 -5.46 -15.12 -22.01
N THR A 216 -5.31 -14.10 -22.85
CA THR A 216 -4.02 -13.59 -23.27
C THR A 216 -3.59 -12.50 -22.29
N PHE A 217 -2.62 -12.81 -21.45
CA PHE A 217 -2.02 -11.86 -20.50
C PHE A 217 -0.96 -11.01 -21.20
N LEU A 218 -0.60 -9.88 -20.58
CA LEU A 218 0.61 -9.17 -20.99
C LEU A 218 1.84 -10.01 -20.64
N GLU A 219 2.75 -10.13 -21.59
CA GLU A 219 4.03 -10.80 -21.36
C GLU A 219 5.01 -9.88 -20.61
N PRO A 220 5.99 -10.42 -19.87
CA PRO A 220 6.95 -9.62 -19.11
C PRO A 220 7.65 -8.56 -19.97
N GLU A 221 8.01 -8.88 -21.22
CA GLU A 221 8.65 -7.97 -22.16
C GLU A 221 7.73 -6.80 -22.54
N GLU A 222 6.43 -7.06 -22.75
CA GLU A 222 5.45 -5.99 -22.99
C GLU A 222 5.31 -5.09 -21.76
N CYS A 223 5.29 -5.69 -20.57
CA CYS A 223 5.25 -4.94 -19.32
C CYS A 223 6.48 -4.05 -19.13
N GLU A 224 7.67 -4.52 -19.48
CA GLU A 224 8.91 -3.74 -19.44
C GLU A 224 8.89 -2.59 -20.44
N LEU A 225 8.45 -2.82 -21.69
CA LEU A 225 8.30 -1.78 -22.71
C LEU A 225 7.34 -0.68 -22.26
N ILE A 226 6.23 -1.04 -21.61
CA ILE A 226 5.23 -0.11 -21.11
C ILE A 226 5.78 0.69 -19.93
N THR A 227 6.37 0.02 -18.93
CA THR A 227 6.82 0.66 -17.69
C THR A 227 8.16 1.38 -17.83
N GLY A 228 8.99 1.02 -18.81
CA GLY A 228 10.28 1.64 -19.11
C GLY A 228 10.17 2.99 -19.82
N ARG A 229 9.00 3.35 -20.32
CA ARG A 229 8.80 4.67 -20.97
C ARG A 229 8.78 5.77 -19.91
N ARG A 230 9.54 6.84 -20.17
CA ARG A 230 9.64 8.03 -19.29
C ARG A 230 8.36 8.87 -19.27
N ASP A 231 7.45 8.65 -20.21
CA ASP A 231 6.18 9.35 -20.37
C ASP A 231 5.03 8.73 -19.58
N THR A 232 5.31 7.80 -18.67
CA THR A 232 4.32 7.28 -17.71
C THR A 232 3.84 8.42 -16.81
N ASN A 233 2.84 9.15 -17.30
CA ASN A 233 2.38 10.39 -16.68
C ASN A 233 1.32 10.08 -15.61
N PHE A 234 1.74 9.71 -14.41
CA PHE A 234 0.85 9.51 -13.26
C PHE A 234 0.21 10.82 -12.76
N GLN A 235 0.71 11.98 -13.18
CA GLN A 235 0.13 13.29 -12.82
C GLN A 235 -1.28 13.47 -13.41
N ARG A 236 -1.52 12.93 -14.61
CA ARG A 236 -2.83 13.06 -15.26
C ARG A 236 -3.97 12.41 -14.47
N PRO A 237 -3.92 11.12 -14.11
CA PRO A 237 -4.94 10.53 -13.24
C PRO A 237 -4.95 11.14 -11.85
N TRP A 238 -3.80 11.47 -11.28
CA TRP A 238 -3.71 12.14 -9.98
C TRP A 238 -4.47 13.47 -9.96
N ALA A 239 -4.24 14.35 -10.92
CA ALA A 239 -4.95 15.63 -11.03
C ALA A 239 -6.46 15.44 -11.19
N MET A 240 -6.88 14.48 -12.02
CA MET A 240 -8.29 14.13 -12.18
C MET A 240 -8.90 13.65 -10.86
N TRP A 241 -8.24 12.76 -10.13
CA TRP A 241 -8.76 12.26 -8.85
C TRP A 241 -8.79 13.36 -7.79
N LYS A 242 -7.73 14.19 -7.70
CA LYS A 242 -7.72 15.36 -6.76
C LYS A 242 -8.90 16.28 -7.01
N SER A 243 -9.22 16.62 -8.27
CA SER A 243 -10.35 17.51 -8.57
C SER A 243 -11.70 16.96 -8.12
N ARG A 244 -11.86 15.66 -7.93
CA ARG A 244 -13.11 15.07 -7.42
C ARG A 244 -13.25 15.18 -5.91
N ILE A 245 -12.15 15.03 -5.18
CA ILE A 245 -12.16 15.13 -3.71
C ILE A 245 -12.24 16.59 -3.22
N ASP A 246 -11.78 17.56 -4.02
CA ASP A 246 -11.85 18.99 -3.70
C ASP A 246 -13.27 19.57 -3.87
N THR A 247 -14.18 18.84 -4.53
CA THR A 247 -15.57 19.26 -4.81
C THR A 247 -16.60 18.70 -3.83
N ASN A 248 -16.18 17.84 -2.89
CA ASN A 248 -16.99 17.26 -1.83
C ASN A 248 -16.63 17.85 -0.46
#